data_d8c70279840e12b82bc3bfc197c71698
#
_entry.id   d8c70279840e12b82bc3bfc197c71698
#
_cell.length_a   1.000
_cell.length_b   1.000
_cell.length_c   1.000
_cell.angle_alpha   90.00
_cell.angle_beta   90.00
_cell.angle_gamma   90.00
#
_symmetry.space_group_name_H-M   'P 1'
#
loop_
_entity.id
_entity.type
_entity.pdbx_description
1 polymer ?
#
loop_
_entity_poly.entity_id
_entity_poly.type
_entity_poly.pdbx_seq_one_letter_code
_entity_poly.pdbx_strand_id
1 'polypeptide(L)'
;LVIKQLSFAATIGGDFSEWFELPAGAVSFATGLELRSEESEATFDDFQLGVLPQGTPFTPGQLLEEVSDNANLVFRPQLTNRNESGRYHTKDAFIELSVPLLSDVIAANELTVDLAARYSDYSTIGEATSWKVGVVWAPIEDLAFRGGISEAVRAPNITELFGPETGATFRPSDPCDAAQINALAVDQPGLAANYQSNCVAQLQAFGVDPFNANGTYDFADPLSASFGGVTGGNKNLTEETAETITYGFVYQPSFLTGFNLTADYWEIRIDDAIESVGAQDIVDGCYQGAALNSTFCNSFTRNTNPGSAQFGGFNFLRSGDVNFAKLETSGIDISASYTFDFRDHNFEVSVTGTEVNEIDFFTNPADASEVNPELGEVNRPETAGNVGMRWNWGNLSVGWQSQYLGEMLVSFVEIETAQTLYGSDVFMEETWIHDINATYIWNDSLTIRGGINNISEEDPFGTNRAFPASPRGRMMFLGGTYKI
;
A
#
# COMPACT_ATOMS: atom_id res chain seq x y z
N LEU A 1 20.86 2.21 -10.61
CA LEU A 1 20.06 3.24 -9.95
C LEU A 1 20.81 3.74 -8.71
N VAL A 2 20.97 5.06 -8.59
CA VAL A 2 21.54 5.74 -7.40
C VAL A 2 20.49 6.72 -6.91
N ILE A 3 20.15 6.65 -5.62
CA ILE A 3 19.26 7.60 -4.96
C ILE A 3 20.05 8.31 -3.87
N LYS A 4 19.94 9.64 -3.83
CA LYS A 4 20.58 10.50 -2.83
C LYS A 4 19.51 11.34 -2.15
N GLN A 5 19.59 11.45 -0.82
CA GLN A 5 18.72 12.31 -0.02
C GLN A 5 19.58 13.22 0.86
N LEU A 6 19.18 14.48 0.93
CA LEU A 6 19.72 15.46 1.86
C LEU A 6 18.56 16.12 2.59
N SER A 7 18.57 16.11 3.92
CA SER A 7 17.58 16.82 4.73
C SER A 7 18.25 17.69 5.78
N PHE A 8 17.58 18.81 6.06
CA PHE A 8 17.90 19.71 7.16
C PHE A 8 16.61 20.02 7.91
N ALA A 9 16.59 19.83 9.22
CA ALA A 9 15.44 20.13 10.05
C ALA A 9 15.87 20.96 11.29
N ALA A 10 15.00 21.89 11.68
CA ALA A 10 15.14 22.66 12.89
C ALA A 10 13.80 22.70 13.63
N THR A 11 13.80 22.32 14.90
CA THR A 11 12.58 22.25 15.73
C THR A 11 12.80 23.03 17.02
N ILE A 12 11.75 23.73 17.45
CA ILE A 12 11.68 24.40 18.74
C ILE A 12 10.42 23.87 19.44
N GLY A 13 10.54 23.48 20.71
CA GLY A 13 9.44 23.06 21.56
C GLY A 13 9.55 23.68 22.95
N GLY A 14 8.42 23.84 23.60
CA GLY A 14 8.30 24.43 24.93
C GLY A 14 6.86 24.54 25.36
N ASP A 15 6.62 25.38 26.36
CA ASP A 15 5.28 25.74 26.82
C ASP A 15 5.16 27.23 27.01
N PHE A 16 3.92 27.70 27.21
CA PHE A 16 3.61 29.13 27.41
C PHE A 16 3.51 29.52 28.88
N SER A 17 3.98 28.69 29.83
CA SER A 17 3.84 28.91 31.28
C SER A 17 4.37 30.27 31.78
N GLU A 18 5.42 30.79 31.12
CA GLU A 18 5.97 32.09 31.45
C GLU A 18 5.08 33.26 31.00
N TRP A 19 4.14 33.06 30.09
CA TRP A 19 3.30 34.12 29.52
C TRP A 19 1.86 34.02 29.99
N PHE A 20 1.29 32.80 29.99
CA PHE A 20 -0.04 32.50 30.51
C PHE A 20 -0.18 31.01 30.81
N GLU A 21 -1.06 30.70 31.74
CA GLU A 21 -1.49 29.32 32.04
C GLU A 21 -3.01 29.25 31.99
N LEU A 22 -3.52 28.15 31.46
CA LEU A 22 -4.92 27.79 31.60
C LEU A 22 -5.18 27.18 32.97
N PRO A 23 -6.44 27.12 33.45
CA PRO A 23 -6.75 26.49 34.74
C PRO A 23 -6.25 25.04 34.89
N ALA A 24 -6.08 24.34 33.78
CA ALA A 24 -5.62 22.97 33.75
C ALA A 24 -4.10 22.82 33.46
N GLY A 25 -3.37 23.91 33.27
CA GLY A 25 -1.93 23.93 33.04
C GLY A 25 -1.51 24.73 31.82
N ALA A 26 -0.22 24.72 31.53
CA ALA A 26 0.33 25.47 30.42
C ALA A 26 0.05 24.78 29.07
N VAL A 27 -0.20 25.56 28.03
CA VAL A 27 -0.28 25.08 26.66
C VAL A 27 1.15 24.76 26.18
N SER A 28 1.37 23.53 25.74
CA SER A 28 2.64 23.09 25.15
C SER A 28 2.61 23.26 23.63
N PHE A 29 3.77 23.54 23.04
CA PHE A 29 3.91 23.66 21.60
C PHE A 29 5.19 23.01 21.07
N ALA A 30 5.15 22.56 19.81
CA ALA A 30 6.30 22.30 18.99
C ALA A 30 6.11 22.95 17.62
N THR A 31 7.17 23.51 17.06
CA THR A 31 7.15 24.08 15.69
C THR A 31 8.50 23.88 15.04
N GLY A 32 8.52 23.80 13.74
CA GLY A 32 9.76 23.58 13.03
C GLY A 32 9.66 23.80 11.53
N LEU A 33 10.84 23.77 10.92
CA LEU A 33 11.06 23.86 9.49
C LEU A 33 11.88 22.65 9.04
N GLU A 34 11.55 22.11 7.89
CA GLU A 34 12.34 21.06 7.24
C GLU A 34 12.58 21.42 5.77
N LEU A 35 13.79 21.17 5.31
CA LEU A 35 14.19 21.29 3.90
C LEU A 35 14.74 19.92 3.48
N ARG A 36 14.17 19.33 2.43
CA ARG A 36 14.61 18.04 1.91
C ARG A 36 14.81 18.12 0.40
N SER A 37 15.83 17.45 -0.09
CA SER A 37 16.09 17.26 -1.51
C SER A 37 16.39 15.79 -1.77
N GLU A 38 15.73 15.23 -2.77
CA GLU A 38 15.97 13.88 -3.26
C GLU A 38 16.38 13.93 -4.73
N GLU A 39 17.32 13.07 -5.09
CA GLU A 39 17.85 12.94 -6.45
C GLU A 39 17.97 11.46 -6.79
N SER A 40 17.48 11.06 -7.97
CA SER A 40 17.70 9.73 -8.53
C SER A 40 18.42 9.82 -9.86
N GLU A 41 19.28 8.87 -10.13
CA GLU A 41 20.00 8.72 -11.40
C GLU A 41 20.04 7.23 -11.74
N ALA A 42 19.43 6.87 -12.88
CA ALA A 42 19.49 5.55 -13.47
C ALA A 42 20.28 5.62 -14.78
N THR A 43 21.37 4.85 -14.84
CA THR A 43 22.20 4.74 -16.02
C THR A 43 22.32 3.28 -16.44
N PHE A 44 22.22 3.03 -17.72
CA PHE A 44 22.33 1.70 -18.32
C PHE A 44 23.57 1.63 -19.20
N ASP A 45 24.10 0.44 -19.42
CA ASP A 45 25.18 0.25 -20.38
C ASP A 45 24.67 0.40 -21.83
N ASP A 46 25.61 0.61 -22.76
CA ASP A 46 25.28 0.84 -24.16
C ASP A 46 24.40 -0.26 -24.77
N PHE A 47 24.61 -1.52 -24.35
CA PHE A 47 23.82 -2.63 -24.85
C PHE A 47 22.36 -2.59 -24.37
N GLN A 48 22.14 -2.25 -23.10
CA GLN A 48 20.82 -2.06 -22.54
C GLN A 48 20.10 -0.84 -23.11
N LEU A 49 20.86 0.19 -23.53
CA LEU A 49 20.34 1.35 -24.25
C LEU A 49 20.05 1.08 -25.73
N GLY A 50 20.34 -0.14 -26.21
CA GLY A 50 20.15 -0.51 -27.60
C GLY A 50 21.20 0.08 -28.53
N VAL A 51 22.36 0.50 -28.01
CA VAL A 51 23.49 0.96 -28.83
C VAL A 51 24.22 -0.24 -29.42
N LEU A 52 24.43 -0.24 -30.71
CA LEU A 52 25.10 -1.34 -31.40
C LEU A 52 26.58 -1.44 -31.02
N PRO A 53 27.08 -2.61 -30.58
CA PRO A 53 28.49 -2.80 -30.22
C PRO A 53 29.42 -2.62 -31.40
N GLN A 54 30.69 -2.29 -31.14
CA GLN A 54 31.73 -2.31 -32.17
C GLN A 54 31.87 -3.70 -32.79
N GLY A 55 31.97 -3.73 -34.12
CA GLY A 55 32.11 -4.97 -34.87
C GLY A 55 30.80 -5.60 -35.34
N THR A 56 29.66 -4.99 -35.08
CA THR A 56 28.40 -5.35 -35.73
C THR A 56 28.44 -4.95 -37.22
N PRO A 57 27.61 -5.59 -38.09
CA PRO A 57 27.50 -5.19 -39.48
C PRO A 57 26.89 -3.80 -39.70
N PHE A 58 26.51 -3.13 -38.65
CA PHE A 58 25.94 -1.78 -38.62
C PHE A 58 26.98 -0.75 -38.17
N THR A 59 26.65 0.53 -38.30
CA THR A 59 27.53 1.62 -37.85
C THR A 59 27.68 1.59 -36.32
N PRO A 60 28.90 1.44 -35.76
CA PRO A 60 29.10 1.43 -34.32
C PRO A 60 28.61 2.74 -33.67
N GLY A 61 27.94 2.60 -32.53
CA GLY A 61 27.34 3.72 -31.78
C GLY A 61 25.97 4.19 -32.27
N GLN A 62 25.44 3.57 -33.32
CA GLN A 62 24.10 3.86 -33.82
C GLN A 62 23.04 3.26 -32.87
N LEU A 63 21.95 3.99 -32.62
CA LEU A 63 20.85 3.50 -31.82
C LEU A 63 20.02 2.45 -32.60
N LEU A 64 19.52 1.44 -31.92
CA LEU A 64 18.66 0.40 -32.51
C LEU A 64 17.41 0.99 -33.16
N GLU A 65 16.84 2.05 -32.61
CA GLU A 65 15.67 2.74 -33.17
C GLU A 65 15.93 3.36 -34.53
N GLU A 66 17.20 3.71 -34.87
CA GLU A 66 17.61 4.22 -36.17
C GLU A 66 17.76 3.10 -37.21
N VAL A 67 17.74 1.85 -36.79
CA VAL A 67 17.93 0.65 -37.63
C VAL A 67 16.69 -0.25 -37.59
N SER A 68 15.51 0.32 -37.30
CA SER A 68 14.27 -0.39 -36.98
C SER A 68 13.75 -1.35 -38.06
N ASP A 69 14.18 -1.21 -39.30
CA ASP A 69 13.75 -2.09 -40.41
C ASP A 69 14.50 -3.43 -40.48
N ASN A 70 15.41 -3.70 -39.53
CA ASN A 70 16.21 -4.90 -39.56
C ASN A 70 15.60 -5.99 -38.66
N ALA A 71 14.87 -6.90 -39.27
CA ALA A 71 14.22 -8.06 -38.61
C ALA A 71 15.18 -9.04 -37.89
N ASN A 72 16.50 -8.90 -38.10
CA ASN A 72 17.52 -9.78 -37.54
C ASN A 72 18.12 -9.27 -36.21
N LEU A 73 17.71 -8.09 -35.72
CA LEU A 73 18.20 -7.61 -34.44
C LEU A 73 17.51 -8.33 -33.28
N VAL A 74 18.32 -8.80 -32.33
CA VAL A 74 17.84 -9.51 -31.12
C VAL A 74 17.02 -8.57 -30.22
N PHE A 75 17.27 -7.28 -30.30
CA PHE A 75 16.56 -6.25 -29.55
C PHE A 75 15.69 -5.40 -30.48
N ARG A 76 14.45 -5.22 -30.07
CA ARG A 76 13.54 -4.27 -30.73
C ARG A 76 13.72 -2.89 -30.10
N PRO A 77 13.64 -1.80 -30.87
CA PRO A 77 13.76 -0.43 -30.36
C PRO A 77 12.80 -0.14 -29.18
N GLN A 78 11.60 -0.76 -29.22
CA GLN A 78 10.58 -0.62 -28.19
C GLN A 78 10.92 -1.35 -26.86
N LEU A 79 12.01 -2.12 -26.83
CA LEU A 79 12.43 -2.88 -25.65
C LEU A 79 13.74 -2.37 -25.05
N THR A 80 14.22 -1.21 -25.47
CA THR A 80 15.45 -0.61 -24.92
C THR A 80 15.14 0.21 -23.68
N ASN A 81 16.04 0.10 -22.69
CA ASN A 81 15.98 0.95 -21.51
C ASN A 81 16.39 2.39 -21.84
N ARG A 82 16.00 3.33 -21.02
CA ARG A 82 16.42 4.74 -21.14
C ARG A 82 17.06 5.21 -19.86
N ASN A 83 18.15 5.97 -20.01
CA ASN A 83 18.71 6.68 -18.86
C ASN A 83 17.70 7.71 -18.37
N GLU A 84 17.47 7.75 -17.08
CA GLU A 84 16.57 8.71 -16.46
C GLU A 84 17.21 9.31 -15.22
N SER A 85 16.96 10.59 -15.00
CA SER A 85 17.36 11.28 -13.79
C SER A 85 16.27 12.23 -13.36
N GLY A 86 16.10 12.38 -12.06
CA GLY A 86 15.13 13.27 -11.49
C GLY A 86 15.57 13.83 -10.15
N ARG A 87 15.01 14.97 -9.82
CA ARG A 87 15.21 15.60 -8.51
C ARG A 87 13.94 16.31 -8.10
N TYR A 88 13.61 16.23 -6.83
CA TYR A 88 12.65 17.13 -6.23
C TYR A 88 13.16 17.67 -4.88
N HIS A 89 12.55 18.72 -4.41
CA HIS A 89 12.81 19.30 -3.10
C HIS A 89 11.50 19.68 -2.43
N THR A 90 11.54 19.66 -1.09
CA THR A 90 10.42 20.06 -0.25
C THR A 90 10.86 21.12 0.76
N LYS A 91 9.93 22.00 1.11
CA LYS A 91 10.06 22.96 2.20
C LYS A 91 8.82 22.83 3.06
N ASP A 92 9.04 22.49 4.31
CA ASP A 92 7.97 22.19 5.22
C ASP A 92 8.03 23.15 6.43
N ALA A 93 6.86 23.51 6.92
CA ALA A 93 6.68 24.20 8.20
C ALA A 93 5.56 23.49 8.96
N PHE A 94 5.75 23.29 10.26
CA PHE A 94 4.73 22.65 11.08
C PHE A 94 4.56 23.35 12.43
N ILE A 95 3.38 23.17 13.00
CA ILE A 95 3.04 23.57 14.37
C ILE A 95 2.21 22.48 15.02
N GLU A 96 2.52 22.19 16.26
CA GLU A 96 1.77 21.29 17.15
C GLU A 96 1.48 22.01 18.46
N LEU A 97 0.27 21.83 18.98
CA LEU A 97 -0.19 22.40 20.23
C LEU A 97 -0.87 21.32 21.07
N SER A 98 -0.55 21.27 22.36
CA SER A 98 -1.30 20.48 23.34
C SER A 98 -1.91 21.43 24.37
N VAL A 99 -3.24 21.44 24.42
CA VAL A 99 -4.03 22.42 25.18
C VAL A 99 -4.78 21.70 26.30
N PRO A 100 -4.29 21.74 27.54
CA PRO A 100 -5.00 21.21 28.70
C PRO A 100 -6.18 22.13 29.05
N LEU A 101 -7.41 21.65 28.87
CA LEU A 101 -8.62 22.44 29.06
C LEU A 101 -9.17 22.31 30.47
N LEU A 102 -9.21 21.09 31.02
CA LEU A 102 -9.72 20.77 32.35
C LEU A 102 -8.79 19.82 33.06
N SER A 103 -8.60 20.00 34.36
CA SER A 103 -7.87 19.11 35.27
C SER A 103 -8.53 19.10 36.64
N ASP A 104 -8.64 17.90 37.23
CA ASP A 104 -9.10 17.68 38.61
C ASP A 104 -10.49 18.26 38.92
N VAL A 105 -11.41 18.31 37.95
CA VAL A 105 -12.79 18.74 38.13
C VAL A 105 -13.77 17.57 38.01
N ILE A 106 -15.01 17.77 38.49
CA ILE A 106 -16.04 16.73 38.45
C ILE A 106 -16.25 16.26 36.98
N ALA A 107 -16.13 14.96 36.74
CA ALA A 107 -16.26 14.31 35.45
C ALA A 107 -15.18 14.72 34.40
N ALA A 108 -14.10 15.37 34.84
CA ALA A 108 -12.94 15.66 33.99
C ALA A 108 -11.67 15.72 34.86
N ASN A 109 -11.15 14.56 35.22
CA ASN A 109 -9.81 14.43 35.81
C ASN A 109 -8.76 14.99 34.85
N GLU A 110 -8.98 14.79 33.56
CA GLU A 110 -8.21 15.39 32.46
C GLU A 110 -9.11 15.62 31.24
N LEU A 111 -8.94 16.78 30.60
CA LEU A 111 -9.43 17.05 29.25
C LEU A 111 -8.36 17.84 28.50
N THR A 112 -7.74 17.20 27.51
CA THR A 112 -6.69 17.77 26.69
C THR A 112 -7.09 17.70 25.21
N VAL A 113 -6.81 18.76 24.47
CA VAL A 113 -6.98 18.83 23.00
C VAL A 113 -5.63 19.01 22.36
N ASP A 114 -5.32 18.13 21.40
CA ASP A 114 -4.10 18.18 20.60
C ASP A 114 -4.43 18.65 19.19
N LEU A 115 -3.65 19.61 18.69
CA LEU A 115 -3.80 20.20 17.37
C LEU A 115 -2.46 20.12 16.65
N ALA A 116 -2.45 19.71 15.40
CA ALA A 116 -1.27 19.73 14.55
C ALA A 116 -1.62 20.21 13.15
N ALA A 117 -0.72 20.96 12.53
CA ALA A 117 -0.80 21.35 11.13
C ALA A 117 0.61 21.39 10.52
N ARG A 118 0.73 20.91 9.28
CA ARG A 118 1.94 20.97 8.47
C ARG A 118 1.60 21.50 7.08
N TYR A 119 2.36 22.47 6.64
CA TYR A 119 2.36 22.98 5.28
C TYR A 119 3.63 22.54 4.59
N SER A 120 3.51 22.01 3.39
CA SER A 120 4.59 21.47 2.57
C SER A 120 4.53 22.07 1.16
N ASP A 121 5.66 22.57 0.66
CA ASP A 121 5.83 23.05 -0.72
C ASP A 121 6.77 22.10 -1.46
N TYR A 122 6.20 21.28 -2.33
CA TYR A 122 6.91 20.31 -3.16
C TYR A 122 7.18 20.92 -4.55
N SER A 123 8.40 20.77 -5.05
CA SER A 123 8.73 21.22 -6.41
C SER A 123 8.04 20.44 -7.53
N THR A 124 7.38 19.34 -7.21
CA THR A 124 6.69 18.44 -8.17
C THR A 124 5.19 18.59 -8.16
N ILE A 125 4.56 18.50 -7.00
CA ILE A 125 3.09 18.52 -6.85
C ILE A 125 2.57 19.90 -6.36
N GLY A 126 3.47 20.80 -5.91
CA GLY A 126 3.07 22.10 -5.34
C GLY A 126 2.80 22.04 -3.84
N GLU A 127 1.79 22.77 -3.40
CA GLU A 127 1.46 22.96 -1.98
C GLU A 127 0.56 21.84 -1.47
N ALA A 128 0.90 21.29 -0.31
CA ALA A 128 0.12 20.28 0.39
C ALA A 128 -0.01 20.65 1.88
N THR A 129 -1.13 20.32 2.49
CA THR A 129 -1.39 20.59 3.90
C THR A 129 -1.89 19.33 4.59
N SER A 130 -1.30 18.99 5.73
CA SER A 130 -1.77 17.93 6.61
C SER A 130 -2.17 18.52 7.95
N TRP A 131 -3.19 17.95 8.61
CA TRP A 131 -3.64 18.43 9.89
C TRP A 131 -4.19 17.28 10.75
N LYS A 132 -4.21 17.51 12.08
CA LYS A 132 -4.78 16.57 13.06
C LYS A 132 -5.46 17.35 14.19
N VAL A 133 -6.60 16.83 14.64
CA VAL A 133 -7.26 17.21 15.89
C VAL A 133 -7.46 15.97 16.72
N GLY A 134 -6.97 15.98 17.95
CA GLY A 134 -7.12 14.90 18.91
C GLY A 134 -7.74 15.40 20.22
N VAL A 135 -8.40 14.51 20.94
CA VAL A 135 -8.94 14.77 22.26
C VAL A 135 -8.67 13.58 23.19
N VAL A 136 -8.24 13.88 24.40
CA VAL A 136 -8.17 12.93 25.52
C VAL A 136 -9.07 13.47 26.63
N TRP A 137 -10.01 12.64 27.07
CA TRP A 137 -10.93 12.95 28.15
C TRP A 137 -10.93 11.83 29.18
N ALA A 138 -10.39 12.07 30.35
CA ALA A 138 -10.46 11.18 31.49
C ALA A 138 -11.52 11.69 32.48
N PRO A 139 -12.77 11.17 32.47
CA PRO A 139 -13.78 11.57 33.45
C PRO A 139 -13.40 11.19 34.88
N ILE A 140 -12.61 10.15 35.04
CA ILE A 140 -12.05 9.67 36.32
C ILE A 140 -10.62 9.17 36.06
N GLU A 141 -9.81 9.03 37.13
CA GLU A 141 -8.42 8.52 37.01
C GLU A 141 -8.29 7.16 36.33
N ASP A 142 -9.28 6.28 36.54
CA ASP A 142 -9.26 4.91 36.04
C ASP A 142 -9.67 4.75 34.57
N LEU A 143 -10.29 5.76 33.95
CA LEU A 143 -10.88 5.66 32.62
C LEU A 143 -10.60 6.94 31.81
N ALA A 144 -9.98 6.76 30.65
CA ALA A 144 -9.79 7.80 29.65
C ALA A 144 -10.37 7.40 28.31
N PHE A 145 -11.10 8.30 27.67
CA PHE A 145 -11.52 8.23 26.28
C PHE A 145 -10.55 9.02 25.43
N ARG A 146 -10.28 8.55 24.22
CA ARG A 146 -9.46 9.25 23.24
C ARG A 146 -10.12 9.21 21.88
N GLY A 147 -9.92 10.25 21.10
CA GLY A 147 -10.42 10.29 19.73
C GLY A 147 -9.64 11.29 18.91
N GLY A 148 -9.64 11.11 17.61
CA GLY A 148 -8.95 12.00 16.69
C GLY A 148 -9.45 11.86 15.27
N ILE A 149 -9.31 12.97 14.54
CA ILE A 149 -9.48 13.03 13.08
C ILE A 149 -8.25 13.71 12.50
N SER A 150 -7.77 13.19 11.39
CA SER A 150 -6.62 13.76 10.69
C SER A 150 -6.74 13.58 9.20
N GLU A 151 -6.16 14.52 8.47
CA GLU A 151 -5.88 14.42 7.05
C GLU A 151 -4.37 14.43 6.84
N ALA A 152 -3.88 13.39 6.18
CA ALA A 152 -2.48 13.22 5.83
C ALA A 152 -2.31 13.23 4.31
N VAL A 153 -1.16 13.68 3.84
CA VAL A 153 -0.82 13.74 2.41
C VAL A 153 0.43 12.91 2.17
N ARG A 154 0.40 12.07 1.14
CA ARG A 154 1.58 11.38 0.62
C ARG A 154 1.93 11.92 -0.77
N ALA A 155 3.07 12.58 -0.89
CA ALA A 155 3.60 12.93 -2.20
C ALA A 155 4.17 11.69 -2.90
N PRO A 156 4.13 11.62 -4.25
CA PRO A 156 4.78 10.58 -5.02
C PRO A 156 6.27 10.50 -4.68
N ASN A 157 6.80 9.31 -4.54
CA ASN A 157 8.22 9.11 -4.27
C ASN A 157 9.07 9.30 -5.55
N ILE A 158 10.40 9.38 -5.38
CA ILE A 158 11.31 9.66 -6.49
C ILE A 158 11.29 8.58 -7.57
N THR A 159 10.98 7.34 -7.22
CA THR A 159 10.91 6.23 -8.18
C THR A 159 9.58 6.24 -8.95
N GLU A 160 8.48 6.58 -8.28
CA GLU A 160 7.17 6.77 -8.93
C GLU A 160 7.22 7.91 -9.95
N LEU A 161 7.94 9.00 -9.64
CA LEU A 161 8.08 10.15 -10.55
C LEU A 161 9.11 9.95 -11.67
N PHE A 162 10.29 9.41 -11.30
CA PHE A 162 11.48 9.41 -12.16
C PHE A 162 12.09 8.01 -12.31
N GLY A 163 11.31 6.95 -12.08
CA GLY A 163 11.74 5.59 -12.41
C GLY A 163 12.10 5.47 -13.89
N PRO A 164 13.23 4.81 -14.25
CA PRO A 164 13.65 4.73 -15.65
C PRO A 164 12.63 3.98 -16.48
N GLU A 165 12.36 4.50 -17.68
CA GLU A 165 11.57 3.75 -18.64
C GLU A 165 12.30 2.49 -19.07
N THR A 166 11.63 1.36 -18.93
CA THR A 166 12.09 0.05 -19.38
C THR A 166 11.16 -0.48 -20.46
N GLY A 167 11.74 -1.07 -21.50
CA GLY A 167 10.98 -1.65 -22.60
C GLY A 167 10.12 -2.84 -22.13
N ALA A 168 8.87 -2.86 -22.57
CA ALA A 168 7.89 -3.91 -22.24
C ALA A 168 7.12 -4.34 -23.48
N THR A 169 6.50 -5.52 -23.44
CA THR A 169 5.60 -6.00 -24.49
C THR A 169 4.22 -6.20 -23.91
N PHE A 170 3.21 -5.76 -24.65
CA PHE A 170 1.83 -5.79 -24.22
C PHE A 170 0.95 -6.57 -25.23
N ARG A 171 -0.11 -7.16 -24.73
CA ARG A 171 -1.14 -7.81 -25.54
C ARG A 171 -2.51 -7.77 -24.83
N PRO A 172 -3.05 -6.57 -24.56
CA PRO A 172 -4.41 -6.44 -24.07
C PRO A 172 -5.40 -6.92 -25.15
N SER A 173 -6.55 -7.41 -24.75
CA SER A 173 -7.70 -7.57 -25.63
C SER A 173 -8.19 -6.20 -26.06
N ASP A 174 -8.46 -5.99 -27.35
CA ASP A 174 -8.91 -4.68 -27.80
C ASP A 174 -10.39 -4.48 -27.41
N PRO A 175 -10.71 -3.52 -26.52
CA PRO A 175 -12.08 -3.27 -26.13
C PRO A 175 -12.98 -2.83 -27.30
N CYS A 176 -12.37 -2.35 -28.38
CA CYS A 176 -13.08 -1.93 -29.59
C CYS A 176 -13.39 -3.10 -30.54
N ASP A 177 -12.90 -4.29 -30.27
CA ASP A 177 -13.25 -5.45 -31.10
C ASP A 177 -14.75 -5.74 -31.02
N ALA A 178 -15.42 -5.87 -32.16
CA ALA A 178 -16.86 -6.08 -32.24
C ALA A 178 -17.32 -7.36 -31.53
N ALA A 179 -16.48 -8.40 -31.49
CA ALA A 179 -16.80 -9.63 -30.78
C ALA A 179 -16.79 -9.41 -29.27
N GLN A 180 -15.85 -8.60 -28.74
CA GLN A 180 -15.80 -8.23 -27.32
C GLN A 180 -17.05 -7.42 -26.94
N ILE A 181 -17.36 -6.37 -27.69
CA ILE A 181 -18.55 -5.52 -27.43
C ILE A 181 -19.84 -6.35 -27.49
N ASN A 182 -19.97 -7.24 -28.47
CA ASN A 182 -21.16 -8.09 -28.60
C ASN A 182 -21.29 -9.10 -27.46
N ALA A 183 -20.18 -9.66 -26.98
CA ALA A 183 -20.17 -10.55 -25.81
C ALA A 183 -20.61 -9.79 -24.55
N LEU A 184 -20.03 -8.61 -24.33
CA LEU A 184 -20.37 -7.73 -23.19
C LEU A 184 -21.83 -7.29 -23.21
N ALA A 185 -22.41 -7.06 -24.40
CA ALA A 185 -23.80 -6.62 -24.55
C ALA A 185 -24.84 -7.64 -24.06
N VAL A 186 -24.46 -8.91 -23.86
CA VAL A 186 -25.36 -9.95 -23.33
C VAL A 186 -25.69 -9.69 -21.87
N ASP A 187 -24.69 -9.36 -21.06
CA ASP A 187 -24.83 -9.23 -19.62
C ASP A 187 -24.84 -7.76 -19.17
N GLN A 188 -24.11 -6.88 -19.88
CA GLN A 188 -23.90 -5.48 -19.55
C GLN A 188 -24.18 -4.54 -20.75
N PRO A 189 -25.41 -4.44 -21.25
CA PRO A 189 -25.72 -3.70 -22.49
C PRO A 189 -25.41 -2.20 -22.39
N GLY A 190 -25.50 -1.59 -21.21
CA GLY A 190 -25.14 -0.19 -20.98
C GLY A 190 -23.65 0.06 -21.15
N LEU A 191 -22.84 -0.79 -20.58
CA LEU A 191 -21.38 -0.73 -20.69
C LEU A 191 -20.92 -0.99 -22.14
N ALA A 192 -21.50 -1.98 -22.81
CA ALA A 192 -21.23 -2.26 -24.22
C ALA A 192 -21.55 -1.05 -25.12
N ALA A 193 -22.61 -0.31 -24.82
CA ALA A 193 -22.96 0.92 -25.54
C ALA A 193 -21.90 2.04 -25.33
N ASN A 194 -21.37 2.19 -24.12
CA ASN A 194 -20.26 3.11 -23.84
C ASN A 194 -19.03 2.74 -24.65
N TYR A 195 -18.60 1.47 -24.59
CA TYR A 195 -17.46 0.98 -25.37
C TYR A 195 -17.65 1.29 -26.85
N GLN A 196 -18.77 0.91 -27.45
CA GLN A 196 -19.02 1.14 -28.87
C GLN A 196 -18.99 2.63 -29.24
N SER A 197 -19.61 3.48 -28.44
CA SER A 197 -19.66 4.93 -28.69
C SER A 197 -18.25 5.55 -28.64
N ASN A 198 -17.50 5.23 -27.59
CA ASN A 198 -16.14 5.75 -27.40
C ASN A 198 -15.16 5.21 -28.44
N CYS A 199 -15.26 3.92 -28.80
CA CYS A 199 -14.49 3.31 -29.87
C CYS A 199 -14.75 3.94 -31.22
N VAL A 200 -16.00 4.20 -31.58
CA VAL A 200 -16.34 4.91 -32.82
C VAL A 200 -15.67 6.30 -32.84
N ALA A 201 -15.80 7.06 -31.76
CA ALA A 201 -15.22 8.39 -31.66
C ALA A 201 -13.69 8.38 -31.82
N GLN A 202 -12.99 7.47 -31.14
CA GLN A 202 -11.52 7.41 -31.20
C GLN A 202 -11.01 6.82 -32.52
N LEU A 203 -11.57 5.72 -33.02
CA LEU A 203 -11.13 5.07 -34.26
C LEU A 203 -11.30 6.03 -35.45
N GLN A 204 -12.43 6.73 -35.52
CA GLN A 204 -12.66 7.76 -36.56
C GLN A 204 -11.67 8.93 -36.46
N ALA A 205 -11.30 9.35 -35.24
CA ALA A 205 -10.27 10.36 -35.04
C ALA A 205 -8.90 9.92 -35.57
N PHE A 206 -8.61 8.62 -35.55
CA PHE A 206 -7.41 8.03 -36.14
C PHE A 206 -7.55 7.69 -37.64
N GLY A 207 -8.69 8.00 -38.25
CA GLY A 207 -8.95 7.73 -39.67
C GLY A 207 -9.33 6.28 -39.96
N VAL A 208 -9.71 5.50 -38.93
CA VAL A 208 -10.19 4.13 -39.05
C VAL A 208 -11.71 4.14 -39.09
N ASP A 209 -12.31 3.60 -40.15
CA ASP A 209 -13.77 3.41 -40.20
C ASP A 209 -14.14 2.08 -39.51
N PRO A 210 -14.85 2.12 -38.37
CA PRO A 210 -15.22 0.89 -37.65
C PRO A 210 -16.48 0.21 -38.21
N PHE A 211 -17.07 0.72 -39.31
CA PHE A 211 -18.30 0.20 -39.87
C PHE A 211 -18.05 -0.59 -41.16
N ASN A 212 -18.82 -1.66 -41.34
CA ASN A 212 -18.86 -2.36 -42.63
C ASN A 212 -19.71 -1.62 -43.67
N ALA A 213 -19.73 -2.14 -44.89
CA ALA A 213 -20.49 -1.54 -46.00
C ALA A 213 -22.02 -1.41 -45.78
N ASN A 214 -22.55 -2.12 -44.79
CA ASN A 214 -23.97 -2.07 -44.41
C ASN A 214 -24.22 -1.07 -43.26
N GLY A 215 -23.19 -0.38 -42.77
CA GLY A 215 -23.27 0.55 -41.65
C GLY A 215 -23.36 -0.12 -40.29
N THR A 216 -23.05 -1.42 -40.19
CA THR A 216 -22.95 -2.13 -38.91
C THR A 216 -21.55 -2.01 -38.34
N TYR A 217 -21.43 -1.80 -37.03
CA TYR A 217 -20.14 -1.83 -36.33
C TYR A 217 -19.48 -3.20 -36.47
N ASP A 218 -18.25 -3.26 -36.98
CA ASP A 218 -17.58 -4.51 -37.37
C ASP A 218 -16.03 -4.38 -37.27
N PHE A 219 -15.56 -3.52 -36.38
CA PHE A 219 -14.11 -3.40 -36.16
C PHE A 219 -13.60 -4.70 -35.54
N ALA A 220 -12.54 -5.24 -36.09
CA ALA A 220 -11.84 -6.41 -35.54
C ALA A 220 -10.38 -6.00 -35.22
N ASP A 221 -9.88 -6.46 -34.05
CA ASP A 221 -8.48 -6.22 -33.68
C ASP A 221 -7.54 -6.84 -34.73
N PRO A 222 -6.75 -6.02 -35.46
CA PRO A 222 -5.86 -6.52 -36.48
C PRO A 222 -4.58 -7.16 -35.94
N LEU A 223 -4.37 -7.13 -34.60
CA LEU A 223 -3.15 -7.65 -34.01
C LEU A 223 -3.21 -9.16 -33.83
N SER A 224 -2.18 -9.86 -34.32
CA SER A 224 -1.96 -11.29 -34.10
C SER A 224 -0.87 -11.61 -33.07
N ALA A 225 -0.12 -10.57 -32.61
CA ALA A 225 1.00 -10.70 -31.69
C ALA A 225 1.09 -9.50 -30.75
N SER A 226 1.91 -9.63 -29.72
CA SER A 226 2.23 -8.53 -28.80
C SER A 226 2.91 -7.37 -29.54
N PHE A 227 2.70 -6.18 -29.06
CA PHE A 227 3.38 -4.94 -29.51
C PHE A 227 4.25 -4.38 -28.39
N GLY A 228 5.16 -3.46 -28.73
CA GLY A 228 6.10 -2.87 -27.79
C GLY A 228 5.53 -1.65 -27.09
N GLY A 229 6.10 -1.37 -25.94
CA GLY A 229 5.84 -0.18 -25.16
C GLY A 229 6.85 -0.03 -24.03
N VAL A 230 6.52 0.76 -23.04
CA VAL A 230 7.39 1.04 -21.88
C VAL A 230 6.60 0.96 -20.57
N THR A 231 7.32 0.64 -19.50
CA THR A 231 6.88 0.87 -18.14
C THR A 231 7.92 1.75 -17.43
N GLY A 232 7.49 2.64 -16.55
CA GLY A 232 8.40 3.55 -15.86
C GLY A 232 7.66 4.61 -15.04
N GLY A 233 8.41 5.55 -14.46
CA GLY A 233 7.86 6.61 -13.63
C GLY A 233 6.93 7.56 -14.40
N ASN A 234 6.07 8.23 -13.64
CA ASN A 234 5.10 9.20 -14.15
C ASN A 234 5.26 10.57 -13.48
N LYS A 235 5.76 11.54 -14.22
CA LYS A 235 5.99 12.91 -13.73
C LYS A 235 4.70 13.74 -13.52
N ASN A 236 3.56 13.19 -13.92
CA ASN A 236 2.25 13.84 -13.79
C ASN A 236 1.46 13.35 -12.56
N LEU A 237 2.08 12.54 -11.70
CA LEU A 237 1.46 12.10 -10.46
C LEU A 237 1.23 13.29 -9.53
N THR A 238 0.11 13.24 -8.83
CA THR A 238 -0.27 14.16 -7.76
C THR A 238 -0.15 13.47 -6.40
N GLU A 239 -0.47 14.19 -5.32
CA GLU A 239 -0.51 13.61 -3.98
C GLU A 239 -1.68 12.64 -3.81
N GLU A 240 -1.50 11.71 -2.89
CA GLU A 240 -2.59 10.96 -2.27
C GLU A 240 -3.03 11.66 -0.99
N THR A 241 -4.31 11.63 -0.69
CA THR A 241 -4.85 12.14 0.57
C THR A 241 -5.45 11.03 1.40
N ALA A 242 -5.14 11.01 2.70
CA ALA A 242 -5.66 10.01 3.63
C ALA A 242 -6.41 10.70 4.76
N GLU A 243 -7.70 10.40 4.91
CA GLU A 243 -8.50 10.77 6.06
C GLU A 243 -8.50 9.60 7.06
N THR A 244 -8.24 9.93 8.34
CA THR A 244 -8.21 8.92 9.41
C THR A 244 -9.08 9.38 10.57
N ILE A 245 -9.96 8.49 11.04
CA ILE A 245 -10.79 8.67 12.24
C ILE A 245 -10.40 7.58 13.23
N THR A 246 -10.14 7.96 14.48
CA THR A 246 -9.90 7.01 15.57
C THR A 246 -10.69 7.43 16.80
N TYR A 247 -11.23 6.43 17.54
CA TYR A 247 -11.76 6.66 18.87
C TYR A 247 -11.73 5.38 19.71
N GLY A 248 -11.50 5.55 21.00
CA GLY A 248 -11.38 4.43 21.90
C GLY A 248 -11.27 4.85 23.37
N PHE A 249 -10.88 3.88 24.19
CA PHE A 249 -10.70 4.13 25.62
C PHE A 249 -9.51 3.37 26.20
N VAL A 250 -9.01 3.88 27.31
CA VAL A 250 -8.02 3.24 28.17
C VAL A 250 -8.64 3.07 29.56
N TYR A 251 -8.62 1.85 30.08
CA TYR A 251 -9.14 1.50 31.40
C TYR A 251 -8.08 0.86 32.28
N GLN A 252 -7.74 1.54 33.40
CA GLN A 252 -6.72 1.15 34.35
C GLN A 252 -7.29 1.23 35.77
N PRO A 253 -8.12 0.24 36.20
CA PRO A 253 -8.84 0.32 37.45
C PRO A 253 -7.92 0.29 38.67
N SER A 254 -8.06 1.27 39.54
CA SER A 254 -7.27 1.42 40.78
C SER A 254 -7.46 0.23 41.73
N PHE A 255 -8.63 -0.46 41.70
CA PHE A 255 -8.91 -1.65 42.51
C PHE A 255 -8.22 -2.92 41.98
N LEU A 256 -7.72 -2.91 40.75
CA LEU A 256 -7.01 -4.03 40.12
C LEU A 256 -5.65 -3.55 39.58
N THR A 257 -4.77 -3.19 40.50
CA THR A 257 -3.45 -2.65 40.18
C THR A 257 -2.68 -3.58 39.24
N GLY A 258 -2.10 -3.01 38.18
CA GLY A 258 -1.37 -3.76 37.14
C GLY A 258 -2.23 -4.24 35.98
N PHE A 259 -3.55 -4.04 36.01
CA PHE A 259 -4.42 -4.29 34.87
C PHE A 259 -4.52 -3.05 33.98
N ASN A 260 -4.44 -3.26 32.66
CA ASN A 260 -4.67 -2.25 31.64
C ASN A 260 -5.48 -2.86 30.50
N LEU A 261 -6.47 -2.14 30.00
CA LEU A 261 -7.29 -2.50 28.85
C LEU A 261 -7.43 -1.29 27.94
N THR A 262 -7.17 -1.49 26.65
CA THR A 262 -7.47 -0.49 25.61
C THR A 262 -8.34 -1.14 24.53
N ALA A 263 -9.26 -0.35 23.98
CA ALA A 263 -9.98 -0.71 22.76
C ALA A 263 -10.14 0.54 21.92
N ASP A 264 -9.77 0.44 20.66
CA ASP A 264 -9.77 1.56 19.71
C ASP A 264 -10.38 1.12 18.39
N TYR A 265 -11.36 1.87 17.91
CA TYR A 265 -11.84 1.81 16.54
C TYR A 265 -10.98 2.73 15.68
N TRP A 266 -10.71 2.31 14.46
CA TRP A 266 -10.02 3.08 13.45
C TRP A 266 -10.69 2.91 12.08
N GLU A 267 -10.67 3.98 11.29
CA GLU A 267 -11.12 4.02 9.90
C GLU A 267 -10.15 4.89 9.11
N ILE A 268 -9.72 4.39 7.97
CA ILE A 268 -8.77 5.07 7.08
C ILE A 268 -9.34 5.03 5.67
N ARG A 269 -9.40 6.18 5.02
CA ARG A 269 -9.75 6.34 3.60
C ARG A 269 -8.61 7.02 2.88
N ILE A 270 -8.20 6.46 1.76
CA ILE A 270 -7.18 7.03 0.89
C ILE A 270 -7.81 7.32 -0.44
N ASP A 271 -7.81 8.57 -0.86
CA ASP A 271 -8.25 9.03 -2.16
C ASP A 271 -7.03 9.34 -3.05
N ASP A 272 -7.23 9.23 -4.38
CA ASP A 272 -6.19 9.43 -5.38
C ASP A 272 -4.93 8.57 -5.15
N ALA A 273 -5.12 7.35 -4.63
CA ALA A 273 -4.02 6.43 -4.39
C ALA A 273 -3.24 6.13 -5.69
N ILE A 274 -1.92 6.11 -5.56
CA ILE A 274 -1.00 5.84 -6.67
C ILE A 274 -0.88 4.34 -6.81
N GLU A 275 -1.45 3.82 -7.90
CA GLU A 275 -1.41 2.40 -8.22
C GLU A 275 -0.87 2.15 -9.62
N SER A 276 -0.21 0.99 -9.79
CA SER A 276 0.33 0.57 -11.08
C SER A 276 -0.77 -0.06 -11.92
N VAL A 277 -1.04 0.50 -13.08
CA VAL A 277 -2.12 0.07 -13.96
C VAL A 277 -1.61 -0.87 -15.05
N GLY A 278 -2.27 -2.03 -15.15
CA GLY A 278 -2.01 -3.03 -16.19
C GLY A 278 -2.44 -2.56 -17.58
N ALA A 279 -1.92 -3.23 -18.61
CA ALA A 279 -2.24 -2.85 -20.00
C ALA A 279 -3.73 -3.03 -20.34
N GLN A 280 -4.39 -4.03 -19.76
CA GLN A 280 -5.82 -4.25 -19.98
C GLN A 280 -6.64 -3.13 -19.33
N ASP A 281 -6.34 -2.81 -18.08
CA ASP A 281 -7.04 -1.78 -17.32
C ASP A 281 -6.88 -0.40 -17.96
N ILE A 282 -5.72 -0.11 -18.55
CA ILE A 282 -5.48 1.11 -19.31
C ILE A 282 -6.41 1.21 -20.53
N VAL A 283 -6.50 0.15 -21.32
CA VAL A 283 -7.34 0.20 -22.52
C VAL A 283 -8.82 0.16 -22.17
N ASP A 284 -9.22 -0.61 -21.16
CA ASP A 284 -10.60 -0.64 -20.67
C ASP A 284 -10.98 0.71 -20.07
N GLY A 285 -10.15 1.27 -19.18
CA GLY A 285 -10.36 2.56 -18.55
C GLY A 285 -10.50 3.73 -19.54
N CYS A 286 -9.89 3.62 -20.73
CA CYS A 286 -10.07 4.62 -21.78
C CYS A 286 -11.51 4.64 -22.34
N TYR A 287 -12.18 3.47 -22.49
CA TYR A 287 -13.41 3.36 -23.28
C TYR A 287 -14.69 3.06 -22.48
N GLN A 288 -14.58 2.50 -21.27
CA GLN A 288 -15.75 1.99 -20.54
C GLN A 288 -16.66 3.09 -19.94
N GLY A 289 -16.13 4.28 -19.69
CA GLY A 289 -16.90 5.40 -19.13
C GLY A 289 -17.92 5.99 -20.09
N ALA A 290 -18.75 6.90 -19.61
CA ALA A 290 -19.72 7.65 -20.44
C ALA A 290 -19.06 8.50 -21.55
N ALA A 291 -17.76 8.81 -21.40
CA ALA A 291 -16.91 9.48 -22.36
C ALA A 291 -15.49 8.93 -22.28
N LEU A 292 -14.67 9.20 -23.32
CA LEU A 292 -13.24 8.84 -23.31
C LEU A 292 -12.51 9.46 -22.12
N ASN A 293 -11.82 8.60 -21.35
CA ASN A 293 -11.01 9.05 -20.23
C ASN A 293 -9.60 9.42 -20.71
N SER A 294 -9.27 10.71 -20.72
CA SER A 294 -8.00 11.21 -21.24
C SER A 294 -6.77 10.70 -20.47
N THR A 295 -6.89 10.40 -19.18
CA THR A 295 -5.79 9.85 -18.37
C THR A 295 -5.29 8.53 -18.95
N PHE A 296 -6.20 7.63 -19.31
CA PHE A 296 -5.87 6.34 -19.87
C PHE A 296 -5.69 6.37 -21.38
N CYS A 297 -6.54 7.12 -22.12
CA CYS A 297 -6.45 7.20 -23.57
C CYS A 297 -5.13 7.80 -24.08
N ASN A 298 -4.45 8.61 -23.28
CA ASN A 298 -3.13 9.18 -23.61
C ASN A 298 -1.97 8.19 -23.37
N SER A 299 -2.23 7.07 -22.72
CA SER A 299 -1.20 6.06 -22.37
C SER A 299 -0.90 5.10 -23.52
N PHE A 300 -1.65 5.12 -24.60
CA PHE A 300 -1.40 4.25 -25.77
C PHE A 300 -1.65 4.96 -27.09
N THR A 301 -1.13 4.36 -28.17
CA THR A 301 -1.39 4.83 -29.53
C THR A 301 -1.82 3.67 -30.42
N ARG A 302 -2.55 4.02 -31.49
CA ARG A 302 -2.96 3.07 -32.54
C ARG A 302 -2.19 3.33 -33.84
N ASN A 303 -2.04 2.29 -34.64
CA ASN A 303 -1.43 2.37 -35.95
C ASN A 303 -2.36 3.12 -36.92
N THR A 304 -1.93 4.28 -37.38
CA THR A 304 -2.69 5.14 -38.30
C THR A 304 -2.26 5.03 -39.76
N ASN A 305 -1.37 4.09 -40.10
CA ASN A 305 -0.92 3.86 -41.48
C ASN A 305 -1.90 2.92 -42.21
N PRO A 306 -2.69 3.42 -43.19
CA PRO A 306 -3.67 2.60 -43.90
C PRO A 306 -3.05 1.47 -44.75
N GLY A 307 -1.74 1.55 -45.04
CA GLY A 307 -1.00 0.51 -45.75
C GLY A 307 -0.48 -0.61 -44.87
N SER A 308 -0.63 -0.50 -43.55
CA SER A 308 -0.21 -1.52 -42.60
C SER A 308 -1.26 -2.60 -42.44
N ALA A 309 -0.84 -3.87 -42.35
CA ALA A 309 -1.71 -4.97 -41.98
C ALA A 309 -2.28 -4.84 -40.54
N GLN A 310 -1.69 -3.96 -39.73
CA GLN A 310 -2.07 -3.68 -38.34
C GLN A 310 -2.79 -2.32 -38.22
N PHE A 311 -3.34 -1.77 -39.32
CA PHE A 311 -4.05 -0.48 -39.31
C PHE A 311 -5.23 -0.52 -38.30
N GLY A 312 -5.25 0.46 -37.40
CA GLY A 312 -6.25 0.56 -36.33
C GLY A 312 -5.87 -0.18 -35.03
N GLY A 313 -4.94 -1.15 -35.08
CA GLY A 313 -4.49 -1.87 -33.89
C GLY A 313 -3.56 -1.06 -33.00
N PHE A 314 -3.39 -1.45 -31.75
CA PHE A 314 -2.42 -0.82 -30.84
C PHE A 314 -0.99 -0.96 -31.38
N ASN A 315 -0.15 0.05 -31.21
CA ASN A 315 1.25 0.00 -31.63
C ASN A 315 2.24 0.46 -30.56
N PHE A 316 1.75 1.13 -29.52
CA PHE A 316 2.53 1.53 -28.35
C PHE A 316 1.62 1.64 -27.13
N LEU A 317 2.14 1.28 -25.95
CA LEU A 317 1.47 1.46 -24.68
C LEU A 317 2.51 1.83 -23.60
N ARG A 318 2.17 2.81 -22.79
CA ARG A 318 2.87 3.15 -21.55
C ARG A 318 2.05 2.64 -20.38
N SER A 319 2.60 1.72 -19.61
CA SER A 319 2.09 1.26 -18.32
C SER A 319 2.91 1.91 -17.20
N GLY A 320 2.34 2.07 -16.03
CA GLY A 320 3.00 2.65 -14.87
C GLY A 320 1.99 3.17 -13.86
N ASP A 321 2.50 3.94 -12.90
CA ASP A 321 1.70 4.43 -11.79
C ASP A 321 0.84 5.64 -12.20
N VAL A 322 -0.40 5.66 -11.72
CA VAL A 322 -1.36 6.77 -11.90
C VAL A 322 -2.19 6.96 -10.62
N ASN A 323 -2.65 8.19 -10.39
CA ASN A 323 -3.57 8.50 -9.31
C ASN A 323 -5.01 8.19 -9.80
N PHE A 324 -5.64 7.17 -9.27
CA PHE A 324 -7.03 6.85 -9.63
C PHE A 324 -7.73 5.96 -8.60
N ALA A 325 -6.95 5.25 -7.78
CA ALA A 325 -7.49 4.28 -6.85
C ALA A 325 -7.96 4.95 -5.55
N LYS A 326 -8.89 4.29 -4.88
CA LYS A 326 -9.35 4.63 -3.55
C LYS A 326 -9.26 3.38 -2.69
N LEU A 327 -8.83 3.54 -1.46
CA LEU A 327 -8.73 2.45 -0.47
C LEU A 327 -9.52 2.84 0.77
N GLU A 328 -10.33 1.93 1.28
CA GLU A 328 -11.04 2.07 2.56
C GLU A 328 -10.72 0.87 3.44
N THR A 329 -10.43 1.14 4.70
CA THR A 329 -10.21 0.08 5.68
C THR A 329 -10.62 0.55 7.07
N SER A 330 -11.22 -0.36 7.84
CA SER A 330 -11.64 -0.07 9.21
C SER A 330 -11.53 -1.30 10.10
N GLY A 331 -11.45 -1.08 11.41
CA GLY A 331 -11.33 -2.16 12.35
C GLY A 331 -11.30 -1.73 13.80
N ILE A 332 -11.11 -2.71 14.67
CA ILE A 332 -11.02 -2.54 16.12
C ILE A 332 -9.74 -3.20 16.62
N ASP A 333 -8.93 -2.45 17.36
CA ASP A 333 -7.78 -2.97 18.08
C ASP A 333 -8.12 -3.11 19.56
N ILE A 334 -7.79 -4.27 20.15
CA ILE A 334 -7.94 -4.53 21.58
C ILE A 334 -6.59 -4.93 22.15
N SER A 335 -6.21 -4.31 23.28
CA SER A 335 -5.04 -4.73 24.04
C SER A 335 -5.38 -4.78 25.52
N ALA A 336 -5.06 -5.91 26.15
CA ALA A 336 -5.20 -6.08 27.59
C ALA A 336 -3.89 -6.63 28.18
N SER A 337 -3.49 -6.11 29.33
CA SER A 337 -2.36 -6.65 30.08
C SER A 337 -2.66 -6.67 31.58
N TYR A 338 -2.12 -7.66 32.24
CA TYR A 338 -2.21 -7.78 33.69
C TYR A 338 -0.90 -8.28 34.28
N THR A 339 -0.31 -7.48 35.13
CA THR A 339 0.89 -7.83 35.90
C THR A 339 0.53 -7.95 37.36
N PHE A 340 0.80 -9.09 37.99
CA PHE A 340 0.51 -9.31 39.39
C PHE A 340 1.54 -10.21 40.08
N ASP A 341 1.69 -9.99 41.37
CA ASP A 341 2.55 -10.81 42.22
C ASP A 341 1.73 -11.79 43.04
N PHE A 342 2.17 -13.02 43.10
CA PHE A 342 1.63 -14.01 44.01
C PHE A 342 2.78 -14.66 44.79
N ARG A 343 2.94 -14.29 46.06
CA ARG A 343 4.10 -14.61 46.88
C ARG A 343 5.40 -14.08 46.21
N ASP A 344 6.32 -15.01 45.94
CA ASP A 344 7.62 -14.73 45.33
C ASP A 344 7.58 -14.87 43.79
N HIS A 345 6.40 -15.00 43.19
CA HIS A 345 6.19 -15.19 41.77
C HIS A 345 5.55 -13.92 41.19
N ASN A 346 6.12 -13.44 40.08
CA ASN A 346 5.56 -12.38 39.26
C ASN A 346 4.95 -12.98 37.99
N PHE A 347 3.75 -12.59 37.64
CA PHE A 347 3.05 -13.01 36.44
C PHE A 347 2.71 -11.80 35.59
N GLU A 348 2.97 -11.94 34.30
CA GLU A 348 2.57 -10.97 33.28
C GLU A 348 1.72 -11.72 32.25
N VAL A 349 0.52 -11.25 32.00
CA VAL A 349 -0.38 -11.77 30.95
C VAL A 349 -0.69 -10.64 30.02
N SER A 350 -0.64 -10.89 28.71
CA SER A 350 -0.98 -9.92 27.68
C SER A 350 -1.82 -10.54 26.58
N VAL A 351 -2.76 -9.79 26.05
CA VAL A 351 -3.60 -10.13 24.91
C VAL A 351 -3.61 -8.93 24.00
N THR A 352 -3.34 -9.13 22.71
CA THR A 352 -3.57 -8.13 21.68
C THR A 352 -4.36 -8.77 20.56
N GLY A 353 -5.31 -8.05 19.99
CA GLY A 353 -6.12 -8.53 18.88
C GLY A 353 -6.59 -7.39 18.02
N THR A 354 -6.71 -7.67 16.73
CA THR A 354 -7.30 -6.80 15.74
C THR A 354 -8.44 -7.55 15.05
N GLU A 355 -9.59 -6.90 14.95
CA GLU A 355 -10.69 -7.32 14.09
C GLU A 355 -10.82 -6.26 13.00
N VAL A 356 -10.65 -6.68 11.75
CA VAL A 356 -10.78 -5.83 10.57
C VAL A 356 -12.20 -5.98 10.04
N ASN A 357 -12.90 -4.87 9.87
CA ASN A 357 -14.30 -4.87 9.39
C ASN A 357 -14.38 -4.87 7.88
N GLU A 358 -13.43 -4.16 7.22
CA GLU A 358 -13.39 -4.02 5.76
C GLU A 358 -11.97 -3.71 5.30
N ILE A 359 -11.64 -4.18 4.10
CA ILE A 359 -10.49 -3.76 3.28
C ILE A 359 -11.04 -3.70 1.86
N ASP A 360 -11.37 -2.50 1.41
CA ASP A 360 -12.02 -2.27 0.14
C ASP A 360 -11.11 -1.47 -0.79
N PHE A 361 -10.83 -2.04 -1.95
CA PHE A 361 -10.07 -1.39 -3.02
C PHE A 361 -11.03 -0.99 -4.14
N PHE A 362 -10.90 0.24 -4.59
CA PHE A 362 -11.63 0.80 -5.71
C PHE A 362 -10.62 1.05 -6.83
N THR A 363 -10.37 0.02 -7.60
CA THR A 363 -9.29 0.01 -8.61
C THR A 363 -9.83 0.02 -10.04
N ASN A 364 -11.15 0.15 -10.23
CA ASN A 364 -11.70 0.33 -11.56
C ASN A 364 -11.67 1.82 -11.97
N PRO A 365 -10.80 2.21 -12.90
CA PRO A 365 -10.63 3.61 -13.28
C PRO A 365 -11.85 4.23 -13.99
N ALA A 366 -12.82 3.42 -14.40
CA ALA A 366 -14.02 3.91 -15.07
C ALA A 366 -15.28 3.83 -14.22
N ASP A 367 -15.26 3.04 -13.16
CA ASP A 367 -16.32 2.99 -12.16
C ASP A 367 -15.73 3.06 -10.76
N ALA A 368 -15.57 4.27 -10.26
CA ALA A 368 -15.05 4.53 -8.92
C ALA A 368 -15.97 4.01 -7.79
N SER A 369 -17.13 3.42 -8.11
CA SER A 369 -18.01 2.78 -7.15
C SER A 369 -17.90 1.25 -7.14
N GLU A 370 -17.15 0.67 -8.06
CA GLU A 370 -16.89 -0.77 -8.09
C GLU A 370 -15.88 -1.13 -7.00
N VAL A 371 -16.37 -1.88 -6.02
CA VAL A 371 -15.60 -2.33 -4.86
C VAL A 371 -14.96 -3.67 -5.17
N ASN A 372 -13.67 -3.78 -4.92
CA ASN A 372 -12.94 -5.04 -4.82
C ASN A 372 -12.62 -5.31 -3.34
N PRO A 373 -13.43 -6.16 -2.65
CA PRO A 373 -13.21 -6.46 -1.24
C PRO A 373 -12.05 -7.44 -1.08
N GLU A 374 -11.05 -7.04 -0.32
CA GLU A 374 -9.80 -7.79 -0.11
C GLU A 374 -9.75 -8.51 1.25
N LEU A 375 -10.74 -8.24 2.14
CA LEU A 375 -10.80 -8.86 3.45
C LEU A 375 -11.04 -10.37 3.33
N GLY A 376 -10.22 -11.17 4.02
CA GLY A 376 -10.25 -12.63 3.91
C GLY A 376 -9.34 -13.20 2.83
N GLU A 377 -8.69 -12.36 2.02
CA GLU A 377 -7.68 -12.80 1.08
C GLU A 377 -6.34 -13.14 1.74
N VAL A 378 -5.38 -13.63 0.94
CA VAL A 378 -4.05 -14.01 1.43
C VAL A 378 -3.39 -12.87 2.19
N ASN A 379 -2.97 -13.13 3.42
CA ASN A 379 -2.38 -12.17 4.37
C ASN A 379 -3.33 -11.10 4.92
N ARG A 380 -4.64 -11.24 4.73
CA ARG A 380 -5.66 -10.28 5.17
C ARG A 380 -6.77 -10.97 5.98
N PRO A 381 -6.46 -11.66 7.08
CA PRO A 381 -7.47 -12.30 7.91
C PRO A 381 -8.37 -11.25 8.55
N GLU A 382 -9.66 -11.57 8.72
CA GLU A 382 -10.59 -10.72 9.47
C GLU A 382 -10.14 -10.52 10.92
N THR A 383 -9.61 -11.57 11.55
CA THR A 383 -9.18 -11.51 12.95
C THR A 383 -7.75 -12.02 13.09
N ALA A 384 -6.91 -11.28 13.82
CA ALA A 384 -5.57 -11.68 14.19
C ALA A 384 -5.26 -11.28 15.64
N GLY A 385 -4.39 -12.01 16.31
CA GLY A 385 -4.06 -11.67 17.68
C GLY A 385 -2.90 -12.45 18.29
N ASN A 386 -2.49 -12.00 19.46
CA ASN A 386 -1.46 -12.63 20.25
C ASN A 386 -1.88 -12.73 21.72
N VAL A 387 -1.56 -13.84 22.33
CA VAL A 387 -1.68 -14.05 23.78
C VAL A 387 -0.29 -14.37 24.32
N GLY A 388 0.14 -13.65 25.35
CA GLY A 388 1.41 -13.86 26.01
C GLY A 388 1.24 -14.11 27.49
N MET A 389 2.06 -15.01 28.06
CA MET A 389 2.17 -15.19 29.49
C MET A 389 3.65 -15.31 29.87
N ARG A 390 4.08 -14.54 30.88
CA ARG A 390 5.40 -14.65 31.48
C ARG A 390 5.28 -14.91 32.97
N TRP A 391 6.05 -15.87 33.44
CA TRP A 391 6.19 -16.19 34.84
C TRP A 391 7.64 -16.00 35.26
N ASN A 392 7.86 -15.17 36.27
CA ASN A 392 9.17 -14.90 36.86
C ASN A 392 9.21 -15.40 38.29
N TRP A 393 10.26 -16.18 38.64
CA TRP A 393 10.53 -16.68 39.97
C TRP A 393 12.03 -16.69 40.26
N GLY A 394 12.47 -15.76 41.11
CA GLY A 394 13.90 -15.58 41.39
C GLY A 394 14.71 -15.35 40.11
N ASN A 395 15.59 -16.30 39.82
CA ASN A 395 16.45 -16.25 38.64
C ASN A 395 15.83 -16.91 37.38
N LEU A 396 14.63 -17.48 37.49
CA LEU A 396 13.95 -18.16 36.39
C LEU A 396 12.85 -17.29 35.81
N SER A 397 12.83 -17.15 34.49
CA SER A 397 11.73 -16.57 33.72
C SER A 397 11.27 -17.59 32.68
N VAL A 398 9.97 -17.86 32.64
CA VAL A 398 9.33 -18.73 31.62
C VAL A 398 8.30 -17.91 30.88
N GLY A 399 8.38 -17.91 29.56
CA GLY A 399 7.42 -17.25 28.67
C GLY A 399 6.69 -18.25 27.77
N TRP A 400 5.40 -18.07 27.61
CA TRP A 400 4.59 -18.70 26.58
C TRP A 400 3.93 -17.61 25.75
N GLN A 401 3.91 -17.80 24.43
CA GLN A 401 3.24 -16.92 23.47
C GLN A 401 2.42 -17.77 22.51
N SER A 402 1.27 -17.27 22.14
CA SER A 402 0.42 -17.86 21.12
C SER A 402 0.01 -16.80 20.14
N GLN A 403 0.21 -17.07 18.86
CA GLN A 403 -0.28 -16.25 17.74
C GLN A 403 -1.53 -16.90 17.17
N TYR A 404 -2.55 -16.11 16.96
CA TYR A 404 -3.80 -16.48 16.31
C TYR A 404 -3.93 -15.75 14.96
N LEU A 405 -4.34 -16.47 13.94
CA LEU A 405 -4.72 -15.95 12.65
C LEU A 405 -6.04 -16.59 12.23
N GLY A 406 -7.00 -15.76 11.88
CA GLY A 406 -8.30 -16.19 11.37
C GLY A 406 -8.22 -16.84 10.00
N GLU A 407 -9.35 -17.37 9.55
CA GLU A 407 -9.51 -17.93 8.23
C GLU A 407 -9.13 -16.92 7.14
N MET A 408 -8.46 -17.40 6.10
CA MET A 408 -8.12 -16.60 4.93
C MET A 408 -7.91 -17.47 3.69
N LEU A 409 -7.98 -16.88 2.51
CA LEU A 409 -7.73 -17.56 1.25
C LEU A 409 -6.26 -18.02 1.14
N VAL A 410 -6.03 -19.20 0.58
CA VAL A 410 -4.67 -19.76 0.39
C VAL A 410 -4.04 -19.41 -0.98
N SER A 411 -4.76 -18.73 -1.85
CA SER A 411 -4.38 -18.43 -3.23
C SER A 411 -4.46 -16.93 -3.51
N PHE A 412 -3.70 -16.45 -4.49
CA PHE A 412 -3.77 -15.07 -5.01
C PHE A 412 -4.83 -14.94 -6.10
N VAL A 413 -6.01 -15.46 -5.87
CA VAL A 413 -7.16 -15.38 -6.76
C VAL A 413 -8.28 -14.76 -5.96
N GLU A 414 -9.07 -13.88 -6.56
CA GLU A 414 -10.25 -13.29 -5.94
C GLU A 414 -11.13 -14.34 -5.24
N ILE A 415 -11.65 -14.02 -4.07
CA ILE A 415 -12.43 -14.94 -3.24
C ILE A 415 -13.58 -15.57 -4.03
N GLU A 416 -14.37 -14.76 -4.76
CA GLU A 416 -15.51 -15.24 -5.54
C GLU A 416 -15.09 -16.22 -6.63
N THR A 417 -13.99 -15.93 -7.32
CA THR A 417 -13.41 -16.82 -8.34
C THR A 417 -12.91 -18.11 -7.72
N ALA A 418 -12.21 -18.04 -6.60
CA ALA A 418 -11.67 -19.19 -5.90
C ALA A 418 -12.80 -20.11 -5.39
N GLN A 419 -13.82 -19.54 -4.77
CA GLN A 419 -15.00 -20.30 -4.29
C GLN A 419 -15.77 -20.96 -5.43
N THR A 420 -15.92 -20.28 -6.56
CA THR A 420 -16.60 -20.83 -7.76
C THR A 420 -15.84 -22.00 -8.34
N LEU A 421 -14.51 -21.95 -8.38
CA LEU A 421 -13.67 -22.98 -9.00
C LEU A 421 -13.39 -24.17 -8.07
N TYR A 422 -13.24 -23.94 -6.78
CA TYR A 422 -12.69 -24.92 -5.84
C TYR A 422 -13.53 -25.15 -4.58
N GLY A 423 -14.62 -24.40 -4.39
CA GLY A 423 -15.47 -24.48 -3.20
C GLY A 423 -14.77 -23.94 -1.95
N SER A 424 -15.13 -24.51 -0.78
CA SER A 424 -14.59 -24.07 0.52
C SER A 424 -13.15 -24.52 0.80
N ASP A 425 -12.61 -25.47 0.02
CA ASP A 425 -11.29 -26.06 0.26
C ASP A 425 -10.13 -25.10 -0.05
N VAL A 426 -10.44 -23.89 -0.52
CA VAL A 426 -9.46 -22.85 -0.82
C VAL A 426 -9.14 -21.97 0.38
N PHE A 427 -9.90 -22.09 1.46
CA PHE A 427 -9.65 -21.34 2.68
C PHE A 427 -8.75 -22.13 3.62
N MET A 428 -7.86 -21.41 4.23
CA MET A 428 -7.10 -21.83 5.37
C MET A 428 -7.97 -21.76 6.61
N GLU A 429 -8.03 -22.84 7.38
CA GLU A 429 -8.64 -22.81 8.69
C GLU A 429 -7.88 -21.87 9.64
N GLU A 430 -8.54 -21.43 10.70
CA GLU A 430 -7.90 -20.64 11.75
C GLU A 430 -6.65 -21.34 12.31
N THR A 431 -5.61 -20.57 12.56
CA THR A 431 -4.31 -21.11 12.93
C THR A 431 -3.84 -20.60 14.27
N TRP A 432 -3.34 -21.49 15.12
CA TRP A 432 -2.72 -21.18 16.41
C TRP A 432 -1.27 -21.66 16.44
N ILE A 433 -0.32 -20.75 16.59
CA ILE A 433 1.10 -21.07 16.72
C ILE A 433 1.55 -20.77 18.13
N HIS A 434 2.03 -21.77 18.83
CA HIS A 434 2.44 -21.68 20.24
C HIS A 434 3.96 -21.78 20.38
N ASP A 435 4.55 -20.86 21.13
CA ASP A 435 5.97 -20.84 21.48
C ASP A 435 6.14 -20.88 23.01
N ILE A 436 7.18 -21.55 23.48
CA ILE A 436 7.59 -21.51 24.88
C ILE A 436 9.09 -21.24 24.98
N ASN A 437 9.47 -20.43 25.95
CA ASN A 437 10.88 -20.16 26.24
C ASN A 437 11.12 -20.08 27.74
N ALA A 438 12.37 -20.32 28.12
CA ALA A 438 12.82 -20.16 29.49
C ALA A 438 14.21 -19.52 29.52
N THR A 439 14.41 -18.63 30.48
CA THR A 439 15.69 -17.99 30.76
C THR A 439 16.04 -18.20 32.22
N TYR A 440 17.25 -18.69 32.51
CA TYR A 440 17.75 -18.88 33.84
C TYR A 440 19.08 -18.12 34.05
N ILE A 441 19.09 -17.21 35.01
CA ILE A 441 20.30 -16.46 35.41
C ILE A 441 21.04 -17.32 36.44
N TRP A 442 22.07 -18.05 35.98
CA TRP A 442 22.84 -18.93 36.86
C TRP A 442 23.63 -18.14 37.90
N ASN A 443 24.28 -17.05 37.45
CA ASN A 443 25.01 -16.07 38.25
C ASN A 443 25.21 -14.78 37.46
N ASP A 444 25.92 -13.80 38.03
CA ASP A 444 26.20 -12.49 37.42
C ASP A 444 26.85 -12.57 36.04
N SER A 445 27.58 -13.66 35.77
CA SER A 445 28.31 -13.85 34.51
C SER A 445 27.64 -14.79 33.52
N LEU A 446 26.78 -15.72 33.95
CA LEU A 446 26.19 -16.75 33.07
C LEU A 446 24.66 -16.71 33.06
N THR A 447 24.11 -16.55 31.89
CA THR A 447 22.66 -16.69 31.63
C THR A 447 22.44 -17.80 30.60
N ILE A 448 21.52 -18.72 30.90
CA ILE A 448 21.13 -19.83 30.03
C ILE A 448 19.70 -19.58 29.54
N ARG A 449 19.45 -19.78 28.25
CA ARG A 449 18.12 -19.65 27.63
C ARG A 449 17.86 -20.82 26.70
N GLY A 450 16.61 -21.25 26.65
CA GLY A 450 16.17 -22.28 25.71
C GLY A 450 14.69 -22.13 25.44
N GLY A 451 14.23 -22.78 24.38
CA GLY A 451 12.83 -22.72 24.03
C GLY A 451 12.45 -23.67 22.90
N ILE A 452 11.18 -23.70 22.63
CA ILE A 452 10.55 -24.48 21.57
C ILE A 452 9.58 -23.54 20.84
N ASN A 453 9.83 -23.31 19.57
CA ASN A 453 8.92 -22.57 18.70
C ASN A 453 8.03 -23.57 17.97
N ASN A 454 6.79 -23.20 17.73
CA ASN A 454 5.75 -24.03 17.12
C ASN A 454 5.60 -25.37 17.83
N ILE A 455 5.20 -25.34 19.14
CA ILE A 455 5.07 -26.53 19.98
C ILE A 455 4.06 -27.51 19.40
N SER A 456 2.94 -27.00 18.88
CA SER A 456 1.85 -27.77 18.27
C SER A 456 2.25 -28.43 16.96
N GLU A 457 3.38 -28.03 16.37
CA GLU A 457 3.83 -28.49 15.05
C GLU A 457 2.85 -28.12 13.94
N GLU A 458 2.32 -26.90 14.05
CA GLU A 458 1.44 -26.32 13.04
C GLU A 458 2.14 -26.30 11.70
N ASP A 459 1.49 -26.87 10.69
CA ASP A 459 2.03 -27.00 9.35
C ASP A 459 1.84 -25.68 8.55
N PRO A 460 2.82 -25.32 7.67
CA PRO A 460 2.60 -24.25 6.72
C PRO A 460 1.59 -24.67 5.66
N PHE A 461 0.93 -23.67 5.03
CA PHE A 461 0.05 -23.98 3.90
C PHE A 461 0.77 -24.64 2.74
N GLY A 462 0.02 -25.39 1.93
CA GLY A 462 0.47 -25.99 0.69
C GLY A 462 0.79 -24.99 -0.43
N THR A 463 0.95 -23.70 -0.14
CA THR A 463 1.37 -22.67 -1.09
C THR A 463 2.89 -22.53 -1.12
N ASN A 464 3.43 -21.83 -2.14
CA ASN A 464 4.86 -21.50 -2.22
C ASN A 464 5.37 -20.60 -1.09
N ARG A 465 4.48 -20.06 -0.26
CA ARG A 465 4.79 -19.21 0.87
C ARG A 465 4.40 -19.94 2.15
N ALA A 466 5.36 -20.21 3.00
CA ALA A 466 5.22 -20.92 4.26
C ALA A 466 4.52 -20.07 5.36
N PHE A 467 3.44 -19.43 5.01
CA PHE A 467 2.66 -18.57 5.89
C PHE A 467 1.45 -19.34 6.44
N PRO A 468 1.08 -19.13 7.71
CA PRO A 468 1.76 -18.37 8.76
C PRO A 468 2.88 -19.15 9.45
N ALA A 469 2.86 -20.48 9.40
CA ALA A 469 3.83 -21.32 10.07
C ALA A 469 5.11 -21.49 9.24
N SER A 470 6.24 -21.63 9.93
CA SER A 470 7.52 -21.87 9.28
C SER A 470 7.57 -23.26 8.65
N PRO A 471 8.07 -23.45 7.41
CA PRO A 471 8.27 -24.77 6.81
C PRO A 471 9.27 -25.63 7.54
N ARG A 472 9.97 -25.09 8.55
CA ARG A 472 10.87 -25.84 9.42
C ARG A 472 10.12 -26.61 10.51
N GLY A 473 8.80 -26.37 10.69
CA GLY A 473 8.00 -26.95 11.74
C GLY A 473 8.50 -26.57 13.14
N ARG A 474 8.40 -27.48 14.08
CA ARG A 474 8.86 -27.29 15.48
C ARG A 474 10.38 -27.09 15.54
N MET A 475 10.81 -26.00 16.17
CA MET A 475 12.23 -25.69 16.38
C MET A 475 12.56 -25.63 17.87
N MET A 476 13.66 -26.30 18.26
CA MET A 476 14.19 -26.21 19.62
C MET A 476 15.52 -25.45 19.60
N PHE A 477 15.77 -24.63 20.61
CA PHE A 477 17.02 -23.93 20.74
C PHE A 477 17.52 -23.95 22.20
N LEU A 478 18.85 -23.90 22.34
CA LEU A 478 19.52 -23.72 23.62
C LEU A 478 20.71 -22.78 23.40
N GLY A 479 20.87 -21.81 24.28
CA GLY A 479 21.94 -20.82 24.22
C GLY A 479 22.43 -20.41 25.60
N GLY A 480 23.66 -19.91 25.65
CA GLY A 480 24.25 -19.34 26.85
C GLY A 480 24.97 -18.03 26.56
N THR A 481 24.85 -17.06 27.46
CA THR A 481 25.55 -15.79 27.40
C THR A 481 26.45 -15.69 28.61
N TYR A 482 27.78 -15.52 28.38
CA TYR A 482 28.77 -15.32 29.42
C TYR A 482 29.35 -13.91 29.34
N LYS A 483 29.26 -13.16 30.45
CA LYS A 483 29.86 -11.83 30.58
C LYS A 483 31.23 -11.99 31.23
N ILE A 484 32.26 -11.45 30.61
CA ILE A 484 33.66 -11.43 31.05
C ILE A 484 33.87 -10.21 31.92
#